data_9be9c887d17a510b8ce8b3014fc0a143
#
_entry.id   9be9c887d17a510b8ce8b3014fc0a143
#
_cell.length_a   1.000
_cell.length_b   1.000
_cell.length_c   1.000
_cell.angle_alpha   90.00
_cell.angle_beta   90.00
_cell.angle_gamma   90.00
#
_symmetry.space_group_name_H-M   'P 1'
#
loop_
_entity.id
_entity.type
_entity.pdbx_description
1 polymer ?
#
loop_
_entity_poly.entity_id
_entity_poly.type
_entity_poly.pdbx_seq_one_letter_code
_entity_poly.pdbx_strand_id
1 'polypeptide(L)'
;MQESADSGELMQLPGTGLSRKELDSRLDGLQAQMTSEVAGKLSVNSLKGRADIQRVVESAYVKFFPYNALFTRQEKAAAQMENQVLEMCLGLFNGGAQGCANLTSGGTESIFCALHAMRQWAQATRVHITEPEIIAPFSLHATFNKAAHFLGIKVVRIAVGTDLLANVDAMQAAINENTIGLAASAPSWPYGRVDPIESLGHLAQRHDLWFHVDACVGGYILPFMRKLDRTIPDYDFSVTGVSSISADLHKYGYAPKPCSTVLYRSREQQQYHYVPVTEWPCGLYLSQAFMGSRPLASTAAAWAVMNYLGEEGYVENARQILAVKDRIQRAVGEIAGLATWQTDGPLIMITSEPCADGAKVDIESVTGAMRARGWVLLGVMEPPALHLTVDPMEEEALQQFIDDLIDVTAIVREGDTSLQGSLNYGGAGGSQSPTWLLNALAYMEEAQVKTK
;
A
#
# COMPACT_ATOMS: atom_id res chain seq x y z
N MET A 1 23.17 -24.85 8.41
CA MET A 1 21.93 -24.93 9.20
C MET A 1 20.78 -25.53 8.36
N GLN A 2 20.98 -26.71 7.79
CA GLN A 2 19.98 -27.42 6.97
C GLN A 2 19.39 -28.64 7.68
N GLU A 3 19.82 -28.92 8.93
CA GLU A 3 19.51 -30.18 9.61
C GLU A 3 18.33 -30.17 10.59
N SER A 4 17.70 -28.99 10.87
CA SER A 4 16.59 -28.95 11.86
C SER A 4 15.18 -28.98 11.26
N ALA A 5 15.03 -28.97 9.94
CA ALA A 5 13.71 -28.93 9.29
C ALA A 5 13.05 -30.34 9.16
N ASP A 6 13.79 -31.42 9.42
CA ASP A 6 13.32 -32.78 9.13
C ASP A 6 13.01 -33.63 10.38
N SER A 7 13.23 -33.11 11.59
CA SER A 7 13.01 -33.87 12.84
C SER A 7 11.61 -33.76 13.42
N GLY A 8 10.76 -32.84 12.96
CA GLY A 8 9.44 -32.56 13.55
C GLY A 8 9.51 -32.00 14.98
N GLU A 9 10.70 -31.82 15.54
CA GLU A 9 10.89 -31.29 16.88
C GLU A 9 10.84 -29.75 16.86
N LEU A 10 10.09 -29.17 17.79
CA LEU A 10 10.03 -27.72 17.97
C LEU A 10 11.39 -27.19 18.47
N MET A 11 11.84 -26.07 17.88
CA MET A 11 13.03 -25.37 18.34
C MET A 11 12.83 -24.89 19.77
N GLN A 12 13.71 -25.30 20.68
CA GLN A 12 13.69 -24.89 22.08
C GLN A 12 14.52 -23.62 22.26
N LEU A 13 14.17 -22.82 23.28
CA LEU A 13 15.00 -21.71 23.70
C LEU A 13 16.36 -22.27 24.13
N PRO A 14 17.49 -21.73 23.60
CA PRO A 14 18.82 -22.20 23.99
C PRO A 14 19.05 -22.11 25.50
N GLY A 15 19.58 -23.17 26.10
CA GLY A 15 19.91 -23.18 27.54
C GLY A 15 21.00 -22.18 27.91
N THR A 16 21.83 -21.80 26.96
CA THR A 16 22.85 -20.73 27.11
C THR A 16 22.74 -19.78 25.92
N GLY A 17 22.71 -18.47 26.20
CA GLY A 17 22.67 -17.45 25.15
C GLY A 17 23.94 -17.43 24.28
N LEU A 18 23.81 -16.98 23.05
CA LEU A 18 24.93 -16.76 22.15
C LEU A 18 25.79 -15.59 22.65
N SER A 19 27.11 -15.67 22.43
CA SER A 19 27.96 -14.49 22.55
C SER A 19 27.54 -13.40 21.55
N ARG A 20 27.85 -12.14 21.88
CA ARG A 20 27.53 -11.03 20.98
C ARG A 20 28.12 -11.22 19.57
N LYS A 21 29.35 -11.69 19.48
CA LYS A 21 30.03 -11.96 18.21
C LYS A 21 29.31 -13.04 17.37
N GLU A 22 28.87 -14.11 18.02
CA GLU A 22 28.12 -15.17 17.33
C GLU A 22 26.75 -14.67 16.87
N LEU A 23 26.07 -13.88 17.69
CA LEU A 23 24.78 -13.28 17.33
C LEU A 23 24.95 -12.33 16.13
N ASP A 24 25.91 -11.42 16.16
CA ASP A 24 26.17 -10.47 15.06
C ASP A 24 26.49 -11.25 13.76
N SER A 25 27.36 -12.27 13.82
CA SER A 25 27.67 -13.09 12.65
C SER A 25 26.45 -13.83 12.07
N ARG A 26 25.51 -14.27 12.93
CA ARG A 26 24.26 -14.91 12.47
C ARG A 26 23.32 -13.89 11.84
N LEU A 27 23.21 -12.69 12.42
CA LEU A 27 22.41 -11.59 11.86
C LEU A 27 22.92 -11.17 10.49
N ASP A 28 24.23 -11.00 10.34
CA ASP A 28 24.87 -10.68 9.06
C ASP A 28 24.59 -11.77 8.01
N GLY A 29 24.70 -13.05 8.43
CA GLY A 29 24.37 -14.19 7.55
C GLY A 29 22.91 -14.27 7.14
N LEU A 30 21.98 -13.87 8.02
CA LEU A 30 20.56 -13.77 7.69
C LEU A 30 20.29 -12.57 6.77
N GLN A 31 20.92 -11.44 7.05
CA GLN A 31 20.79 -10.23 6.21
C GLN A 31 21.27 -10.49 4.78
N ALA A 32 22.40 -11.19 4.62
CA ALA A 32 22.93 -11.56 3.31
C ALA A 32 22.00 -12.46 2.48
N GLN A 33 21.02 -13.12 3.12
CA GLN A 33 20.00 -13.94 2.45
C GLN A 33 18.75 -13.14 2.03
N MET A 34 18.67 -11.86 2.43
CA MET A 34 17.54 -10.98 2.06
C MET A 34 17.65 -10.58 0.59
N THR A 35 16.85 -11.20 -0.26
CA THR A 35 16.88 -10.98 -1.73
C THR A 35 16.23 -9.68 -2.17
N SER A 36 15.36 -9.09 -1.35
CA SER A 36 14.68 -7.82 -1.65
C SER A 36 15.59 -6.60 -1.63
N GLU A 37 16.86 -6.78 -1.28
CA GLU A 37 17.85 -5.70 -1.15
C GLU A 37 18.98 -5.76 -2.18
N VAL A 38 18.89 -6.65 -3.18
CA VAL A 38 19.91 -6.70 -4.23
C VAL A 38 19.98 -5.34 -4.91
N ALA A 39 21.13 -4.70 -4.73
CA ALA A 39 21.42 -3.31 -5.06
C ALA A 39 20.77 -2.84 -6.38
N GLY A 40 19.97 -1.79 -6.30
CA GLY A 40 19.42 -1.09 -7.46
C GLY A 40 18.26 -1.76 -8.19
N LYS A 41 17.84 -2.99 -7.83
CA LYS A 41 16.68 -3.65 -8.46
C LYS A 41 15.37 -3.15 -7.84
N LEU A 42 14.34 -2.99 -8.67
CA LEU A 42 13.02 -2.55 -8.23
C LEU A 42 12.49 -3.42 -7.10
N SER A 43 12.06 -2.80 -6.02
CA SER A 43 11.48 -3.49 -4.87
C SER A 43 10.05 -3.01 -4.65
N VAL A 44 9.11 -3.94 -4.67
CA VAL A 44 7.69 -3.67 -4.39
C VAL A 44 7.40 -3.57 -2.88
N ASN A 45 8.32 -4.06 -2.03
CA ASN A 45 8.09 -4.22 -0.60
C ASN A 45 8.66 -3.07 0.25
N SER A 46 9.59 -2.29 -0.27
CA SER A 46 10.28 -1.26 0.48
C SER A 46 10.71 -0.13 -0.43
N LEU A 47 10.07 1.02 -0.30
CA LEU A 47 10.51 2.25 -0.96
C LEU A 47 11.55 2.90 -0.04
N LYS A 48 12.76 3.04 -0.53
CA LYS A 48 13.90 3.51 0.27
C LYS A 48 14.29 4.95 -0.06
N GLY A 49 13.96 5.39 -1.26
CA GLY A 49 14.49 6.66 -1.76
C GLY A 49 16.02 6.64 -1.85
N ARG A 50 16.62 7.83 -1.87
CA ARG A 50 18.08 8.01 -1.94
C ARG A 50 18.79 7.63 -0.63
N ALA A 51 20.09 7.34 -0.71
CA ALA A 51 20.90 6.95 0.42
C ALA A 51 20.99 8.01 1.56
N ASP A 52 20.85 9.30 1.22
CA ASP A 52 20.81 10.38 2.23
C ASP A 52 19.53 10.31 3.07
N ILE A 53 18.38 9.99 2.44
CA ILE A 53 17.11 9.78 3.11
C ILE A 53 17.20 8.60 4.08
N GLN A 54 17.77 7.47 3.63
CA GLN A 54 17.93 6.28 4.47
C GLN A 54 18.74 6.58 5.73
N ARG A 55 19.87 7.31 5.61
CA ARG A 55 20.70 7.70 6.76
C ARG A 55 19.94 8.57 7.78
N VAL A 56 19.12 9.51 7.32
CA VAL A 56 18.29 10.36 8.19
C VAL A 56 17.26 9.51 8.94
N VAL A 57 16.56 8.65 8.22
CA VAL A 57 15.54 7.74 8.77
C VAL A 57 16.13 6.79 9.80
N GLU A 58 17.25 6.13 9.47
CA GLU A 58 17.96 5.21 10.37
C GLU A 58 18.43 5.91 11.65
N SER A 59 19.09 7.06 11.52
CA SER A 59 19.57 7.83 12.66
C SER A 59 18.43 8.21 13.61
N ALA A 60 17.32 8.70 13.09
CA ALA A 60 16.16 9.05 13.91
C ALA A 60 15.51 7.79 14.54
N TYR A 61 15.37 6.71 13.77
CA TYR A 61 14.79 5.47 14.26
C TYR A 61 15.59 4.88 15.43
N VAL A 62 16.90 4.73 15.29
CA VAL A 62 17.79 4.18 16.33
C VAL A 62 17.78 5.06 17.59
N LYS A 63 17.73 6.40 17.42
CA LYS A 63 17.69 7.33 18.54
C LYS A 63 16.43 7.19 19.41
N PHE A 64 15.30 6.87 18.80
CA PHE A 64 13.99 6.81 19.47
C PHE A 64 13.44 5.38 19.63
N PHE A 65 14.16 4.32 19.26
CA PHE A 65 13.66 2.95 19.35
C PHE A 65 13.27 2.49 20.77
N PRO A 66 13.90 2.96 21.88
CA PRO A 66 13.54 2.51 23.22
C PRO A 66 12.20 3.06 23.73
N TYR A 67 11.62 4.05 23.05
CA TYR A 67 10.44 4.77 23.54
C TYR A 67 9.14 4.22 22.99
N ASN A 68 8.11 4.19 23.87
CA ASN A 68 6.74 3.75 23.54
C ASN A 68 5.84 4.98 23.32
N ALA A 69 5.14 5.00 22.18
CA ALA A 69 4.21 6.06 21.85
C ALA A 69 2.76 5.83 22.39
N LEU A 70 2.53 4.89 23.31
CA LEU A 70 1.20 4.70 23.93
C LEU A 70 0.78 5.91 24.76
N PHE A 71 1.70 6.47 25.55
CA PHE A 71 1.44 7.57 26.47
C PHE A 71 2.07 8.89 26.00
N THR A 72 1.89 9.25 24.74
CA THR A 72 2.44 10.48 24.16
C THR A 72 2.04 11.74 24.93
N ARG A 73 0.90 11.74 25.63
CA ARG A 73 0.48 12.88 26.46
C ARG A 73 1.42 13.16 27.64
N GLN A 74 2.18 12.17 28.11
CA GLN A 74 3.15 12.30 29.20
C GLN A 74 4.53 12.75 28.69
N GLU A 75 4.81 12.53 27.41
CA GLU A 75 6.08 12.83 26.76
C GLU A 75 5.91 13.98 25.78
N LYS A 76 6.21 15.21 26.20
CA LYS A 76 6.01 16.43 25.38
C LYS A 76 6.65 16.34 24.00
N ALA A 77 7.87 15.80 23.90
CA ALA A 77 8.59 15.66 22.65
C ALA A 77 7.88 14.66 21.70
N ALA A 78 7.38 13.56 22.24
CA ALA A 78 6.62 12.57 21.46
C ALA A 78 5.33 13.17 20.90
N ALA A 79 4.56 13.87 21.76
CA ALA A 79 3.35 14.57 21.35
C ALA A 79 3.64 15.66 20.30
N GLN A 80 4.74 16.39 20.46
CA GLN A 80 5.14 17.42 19.49
C GLN A 80 5.45 16.81 18.12
N MET A 81 6.29 15.77 18.06
CA MET A 81 6.63 15.11 16.78
C MET A 81 5.39 14.55 16.11
N GLU A 82 4.53 13.86 16.87
CA GLU A 82 3.31 13.28 16.33
C GLU A 82 2.37 14.35 15.77
N ASN A 83 2.08 15.40 16.53
CA ASN A 83 1.21 16.49 16.09
C ASN A 83 1.77 17.16 14.82
N GLN A 84 3.06 17.45 14.77
CA GLN A 84 3.66 18.08 13.60
C GLN A 84 3.62 17.18 12.36
N VAL A 85 3.83 15.87 12.51
CA VAL A 85 3.64 14.92 11.39
C VAL A 85 2.19 14.96 10.90
N LEU A 86 1.22 14.89 11.80
CA LEU A 86 -0.20 14.91 11.42
C LEU A 86 -0.62 16.24 10.80
N GLU A 87 -0.13 17.37 11.29
CA GLU A 87 -0.37 18.71 10.72
C GLU A 87 0.20 18.83 9.30
N MET A 88 1.44 18.36 9.08
CA MET A 88 2.04 18.30 7.74
C MET A 88 1.23 17.41 6.80
N CYS A 89 0.76 16.26 7.27
CA CYS A 89 -0.11 15.37 6.48
C CYS A 89 -1.42 16.07 6.13
N LEU A 90 -2.10 16.70 7.09
CA LEU A 90 -3.36 17.43 6.84
C LEU A 90 -3.16 18.58 5.84
N GLY A 91 -2.03 19.27 5.91
CA GLY A 91 -1.67 20.29 4.93
C GLY A 91 -1.58 19.76 3.51
N LEU A 92 -0.96 18.58 3.32
CA LEU A 92 -0.82 17.94 2.00
C LEU A 92 -2.16 17.48 1.41
N PHE A 93 -3.13 17.12 2.25
CA PHE A 93 -4.45 16.63 1.84
C PHE A 93 -5.56 17.68 1.90
N ASN A 94 -5.24 18.95 1.96
CA ASN A 94 -6.21 20.04 2.05
C ASN A 94 -7.21 19.89 3.21
N GLY A 95 -6.74 19.38 4.36
CA GLY A 95 -7.59 19.10 5.53
C GLY A 95 -8.20 20.35 6.19
N GLY A 96 -7.62 21.53 5.97
CA GLY A 96 -8.08 22.79 6.55
C GLY A 96 -8.10 22.79 8.08
N ALA A 97 -8.79 23.75 8.67
CA ALA A 97 -8.83 23.92 10.13
C ALA A 97 -9.66 22.84 10.88
N GLN A 98 -10.51 22.12 10.18
CA GLN A 98 -11.37 21.08 10.76
C GLN A 98 -10.80 19.68 10.60
N GLY A 99 -9.84 19.48 9.70
CA GLY A 99 -9.22 18.19 9.44
C GLY A 99 -8.57 17.58 10.66
N CYS A 100 -8.69 16.29 10.80
CA CYS A 100 -8.10 15.51 11.88
C CYS A 100 -7.42 14.27 11.34
N ALA A 101 -6.41 13.76 12.05
CA ALA A 101 -5.68 12.58 11.61
C ALA A 101 -5.18 11.75 12.80
N ASN A 102 -4.90 10.47 12.53
CA ASN A 102 -4.28 9.55 13.48
C ASN A 102 -3.16 8.78 12.78
N LEU A 103 -2.05 8.54 13.49
CA LEU A 103 -1.02 7.61 13.06
C LEU A 103 -1.47 6.17 13.28
N THR A 104 -1.14 5.31 12.31
CA THR A 104 -1.43 3.87 12.31
C THR A 104 -0.18 3.09 11.92
N SER A 105 -0.22 1.76 12.06
CA SER A 105 0.90 0.89 11.72
C SER A 105 1.07 0.65 10.22
N GLY A 106 0.05 0.91 9.42
CA GLY A 106 0.07 0.65 7.97
C GLY A 106 -1.31 0.83 7.35
N GLY A 107 -1.37 0.80 6.01
CA GLY A 107 -2.60 0.99 5.26
C GLY A 107 -3.72 0.02 5.67
N THR A 108 -3.36 -1.22 6.04
CA THR A 108 -4.34 -2.19 6.57
C THR A 108 -5.03 -1.67 7.83
N GLU A 109 -4.28 -1.12 8.80
CA GLU A 109 -4.87 -0.55 10.01
C GLU A 109 -5.61 0.77 9.70
N SER A 110 -5.06 1.63 8.83
CA SER A 110 -5.72 2.87 8.41
C SER A 110 -7.10 2.60 7.81
N ILE A 111 -7.19 1.63 6.90
CA ILE A 111 -8.45 1.21 6.26
C ILE A 111 -9.39 0.58 7.29
N PHE A 112 -8.88 -0.28 8.19
CA PHE A 112 -9.68 -0.85 9.27
C PHE A 112 -10.30 0.24 10.14
N CYS A 113 -9.52 1.22 10.57
CA CYS A 113 -9.98 2.35 11.38
C CYS A 113 -11.01 3.21 10.63
N ALA A 114 -10.80 3.44 9.34
CA ALA A 114 -11.75 4.19 8.51
C ALA A 114 -13.09 3.47 8.36
N LEU A 115 -13.07 2.16 8.09
CA LEU A 115 -14.29 1.34 8.01
C LEU A 115 -14.97 1.19 9.39
N HIS A 116 -14.19 1.10 10.46
CA HIS A 116 -14.73 1.13 11.82
C HIS A 116 -15.47 2.45 12.09
N ALA A 117 -14.84 3.58 11.79
CA ALA A 117 -15.47 4.89 11.96
C ALA A 117 -16.75 5.03 11.12
N MET A 118 -16.72 4.62 9.86
CA MET A 118 -17.88 4.59 8.97
C MET A 118 -19.02 3.75 9.54
N ARG A 119 -18.70 2.55 10.08
CA ARG A 119 -19.69 1.67 10.71
C ARG A 119 -20.29 2.27 11.97
N GLN A 120 -19.46 2.87 12.84
CA GLN A 120 -19.92 3.53 14.08
C GLN A 120 -20.78 4.75 13.78
N TRP A 121 -20.42 5.52 12.75
CA TRP A 121 -21.24 6.62 12.24
C TRP A 121 -22.60 6.11 11.77
N ALA A 122 -22.63 5.06 10.98
CA ALA A 122 -23.88 4.47 10.50
C ALA A 122 -24.74 3.93 11.68
N GLN A 123 -24.14 3.28 12.65
CA GLN A 123 -24.86 2.83 13.86
C GLN A 123 -25.48 4.00 14.66
N ALA A 124 -24.81 5.15 14.69
CA ALA A 124 -25.31 6.33 15.41
C ALA A 124 -26.38 7.10 14.62
N THR A 125 -26.31 7.13 13.30
CA THR A 125 -27.14 8.00 12.44
C THR A 125 -28.17 7.24 11.61
N ARG A 126 -28.01 5.91 11.45
CA ARG A 126 -28.81 5.01 10.59
C ARG A 126 -29.12 3.73 11.33
N VAL A 127 -29.72 3.84 12.51
CA VAL A 127 -29.97 2.74 13.46
C VAL A 127 -30.77 1.56 12.88
N HIS A 128 -31.47 1.76 11.76
CA HIS A 128 -32.25 0.74 11.08
C HIS A 128 -31.40 -0.23 10.25
N ILE A 129 -30.14 0.14 9.93
CA ILE A 129 -29.25 -0.70 9.11
C ILE A 129 -28.60 -1.75 10.00
N THR A 130 -29.01 -3.00 9.84
CA THR A 130 -28.48 -4.16 10.58
C THR A 130 -27.42 -4.93 9.80
N GLU A 131 -27.45 -4.85 8.47
CA GLU A 131 -26.53 -5.51 7.56
C GLU A 131 -25.80 -4.47 6.68
N PRO A 132 -24.87 -3.70 7.27
CA PRO A 132 -24.23 -2.60 6.57
C PRO A 132 -23.38 -3.10 5.40
N GLU A 133 -23.42 -2.34 4.29
CA GLU A 133 -22.57 -2.61 3.13
C GLU A 133 -21.88 -1.36 2.60
N ILE A 134 -20.74 -1.55 1.97
CA ILE A 134 -20.03 -0.53 1.20
C ILE A 134 -19.94 -0.92 -0.25
N ILE A 135 -20.01 0.07 -1.13
CA ILE A 135 -19.88 -0.12 -2.58
C ILE A 135 -18.49 0.37 -3.01
N ALA A 136 -17.78 -0.43 -3.80
CA ALA A 136 -16.42 -0.17 -4.21
C ALA A 136 -16.11 -0.76 -5.59
N PRO A 137 -15.16 -0.18 -6.36
CA PRO A 137 -14.71 -0.79 -7.60
C PRO A 137 -13.97 -2.11 -7.34
N PHE A 138 -13.95 -2.99 -8.33
CA PHE A 138 -13.23 -4.27 -8.28
C PHE A 138 -11.72 -4.06 -8.02
N SER A 139 -11.17 -2.96 -8.49
CA SER A 139 -9.77 -2.55 -8.30
C SER A 139 -9.39 -2.15 -6.86
N LEU A 140 -10.36 -1.94 -5.95
CA LEU A 140 -10.08 -1.54 -4.57
C LEU A 140 -9.25 -2.61 -3.85
N HIS A 141 -8.27 -2.22 -3.04
CA HIS A 141 -7.34 -3.15 -2.40
C HIS A 141 -8.06 -4.20 -1.54
N ALA A 142 -7.59 -5.45 -1.58
CA ALA A 142 -8.21 -6.60 -0.89
C ALA A 142 -8.31 -6.44 0.65
N THR A 143 -7.53 -5.53 1.24
CA THR A 143 -7.60 -5.17 2.67
C THR A 143 -9.00 -4.71 3.09
N PHE A 144 -9.77 -4.09 2.19
CA PHE A 144 -11.16 -3.71 2.48
C PHE A 144 -12.04 -4.92 2.79
N ASN A 145 -11.88 -6.02 2.05
CA ASN A 145 -12.60 -7.27 2.36
C ASN A 145 -12.18 -7.84 3.72
N LYS A 146 -10.88 -7.79 4.02
CA LYS A 146 -10.36 -8.23 5.32
C LYS A 146 -10.93 -7.41 6.47
N ALA A 147 -10.86 -6.08 6.39
CA ALA A 147 -11.39 -5.19 7.43
C ALA A 147 -12.91 -5.31 7.56
N ALA A 148 -13.63 -5.36 6.44
CA ALA A 148 -15.07 -5.54 6.39
C ALA A 148 -15.51 -6.86 7.04
N HIS A 149 -14.79 -7.95 6.80
CA HIS A 149 -15.04 -9.25 7.46
C HIS A 149 -15.00 -9.14 8.98
N PHE A 150 -13.95 -8.51 9.55
CA PHE A 150 -13.85 -8.30 11.01
C PHE A 150 -14.95 -7.39 11.57
N LEU A 151 -15.41 -6.43 10.78
CA LEU A 151 -16.38 -5.41 11.20
C LEU A 151 -17.83 -5.80 10.90
N GLY A 152 -18.09 -6.95 10.27
CA GLY A 152 -19.43 -7.35 9.87
C GLY A 152 -20.03 -6.39 8.82
N ILE A 153 -19.22 -5.96 7.85
CA ILE A 153 -19.62 -5.12 6.73
C ILE A 153 -19.54 -5.97 5.46
N LYS A 154 -20.52 -5.87 4.58
CA LYS A 154 -20.47 -6.50 3.25
C LYS A 154 -19.77 -5.53 2.27
N VAL A 155 -18.86 -6.04 1.43
CA VAL A 155 -18.26 -5.26 0.33
C VAL A 155 -18.91 -5.66 -0.98
N VAL A 156 -19.62 -4.72 -1.62
CA VAL A 156 -20.20 -4.88 -2.94
C VAL A 156 -19.19 -4.40 -3.98
N ARG A 157 -18.59 -5.34 -4.70
CA ARG A 157 -17.58 -5.07 -5.74
C ARG A 157 -18.24 -4.81 -7.08
N ILE A 158 -17.95 -3.65 -7.65
CA ILE A 158 -18.47 -3.23 -8.97
C ILE A 158 -17.36 -3.36 -10.01
N ALA A 159 -17.65 -3.98 -11.14
CA ALA A 159 -16.68 -4.07 -12.23
C ALA A 159 -16.22 -2.68 -12.66
N VAL A 160 -14.91 -2.57 -12.96
CA VAL A 160 -14.34 -1.33 -13.49
C VAL A 160 -14.74 -1.12 -14.95
N GLY A 161 -14.64 0.11 -15.43
CA GLY A 161 -14.80 0.44 -16.85
C GLY A 161 -13.66 -0.12 -17.71
N THR A 162 -13.80 -0.01 -19.02
CA THR A 162 -12.73 -0.39 -19.97
C THR A 162 -11.47 0.49 -19.85
N ASP A 163 -11.60 1.63 -19.19
CA ASP A 163 -10.53 2.56 -18.82
C ASP A 163 -9.86 2.21 -17.48
N LEU A 164 -10.27 1.10 -16.86
CA LEU A 164 -9.79 0.59 -15.57
C LEU A 164 -10.11 1.51 -14.38
N LEU A 165 -11.09 2.38 -14.52
CA LEU A 165 -11.59 3.26 -13.47
C LEU A 165 -12.88 2.71 -12.83
N ALA A 166 -13.19 3.20 -11.63
CA ALA A 166 -14.47 2.95 -10.99
C ALA A 166 -15.65 3.40 -11.89
N ASN A 167 -16.59 2.50 -12.14
CA ASN A 167 -17.79 2.81 -12.90
C ASN A 167 -18.83 3.49 -12.00
N VAL A 168 -18.91 4.81 -12.07
CA VAL A 168 -19.75 5.65 -11.20
C VAL A 168 -21.23 5.30 -11.36
N ASP A 169 -21.72 5.10 -12.58
CA ASP A 169 -23.14 4.78 -12.85
C ASP A 169 -23.51 3.41 -12.28
N ALA A 170 -22.66 2.41 -12.45
CA ALA A 170 -22.88 1.09 -11.89
C ALA A 170 -22.78 1.09 -10.35
N MET A 171 -21.88 1.90 -9.77
CA MET A 171 -21.80 2.10 -8.31
C MET A 171 -23.08 2.79 -7.80
N GLN A 172 -23.58 3.81 -8.49
CA GLN A 172 -24.84 4.47 -8.15
C GLN A 172 -26.01 3.48 -8.20
N ALA A 173 -26.11 2.66 -9.25
CA ALA A 173 -27.17 1.67 -9.39
C ALA A 173 -27.18 0.58 -8.30
N ALA A 174 -26.02 0.35 -7.66
CA ALA A 174 -25.90 -0.62 -6.58
C ALA A 174 -26.26 -0.05 -5.19
N ILE A 175 -26.42 1.27 -5.05
CA ILE A 175 -26.84 1.88 -3.77
C ILE A 175 -28.21 1.40 -3.37
N ASN A 176 -28.36 0.96 -2.12
CA ASN A 176 -29.61 0.50 -1.54
C ASN A 176 -29.70 0.93 -0.06
N GLU A 177 -30.76 0.51 0.63
CA GLU A 177 -31.06 0.89 2.01
C GLU A 177 -30.00 0.45 3.04
N ASN A 178 -29.18 -0.56 2.73
CA ASN A 178 -28.10 -1.06 3.61
C ASN A 178 -26.76 -0.37 3.35
N THR A 179 -26.66 0.45 2.31
CA THR A 179 -25.41 1.10 1.93
C THR A 179 -25.06 2.19 2.94
N ILE A 180 -23.90 2.04 3.60
CA ILE A 180 -23.37 3.02 4.56
C ILE A 180 -22.28 3.89 3.96
N GLY A 181 -21.64 3.47 2.88
CA GLY A 181 -20.57 4.26 2.28
C GLY A 181 -20.06 3.74 0.96
N LEU A 182 -19.21 4.57 0.36
CA LEU A 182 -18.45 4.29 -0.84
C LEU A 182 -16.95 4.24 -0.51
N ALA A 183 -16.18 3.49 -1.32
CA ALA A 183 -14.72 3.53 -1.26
C ALA A 183 -14.14 3.53 -2.68
N ALA A 184 -13.03 4.26 -2.89
CA ALA A 184 -12.31 4.34 -4.15
C ALA A 184 -10.82 4.63 -3.89
N SER A 185 -9.97 4.61 -4.92
CA SER A 185 -8.51 4.67 -4.75
C SER A 185 -7.84 5.84 -5.47
N ALA A 186 -6.73 6.34 -4.90
CA ALA A 186 -5.91 7.37 -5.49
C ALA A 186 -4.40 7.06 -5.33
N PRO A 187 -3.77 6.31 -6.26
CA PRO A 187 -4.38 5.48 -7.31
C PRO A 187 -4.74 4.08 -6.82
N SER A 188 -5.54 3.36 -7.60
CA SER A 188 -5.76 1.93 -7.40
C SER A 188 -4.44 1.16 -7.55
N TRP A 189 -4.18 0.23 -6.64
CA TRP A 189 -2.95 -0.57 -6.67
C TRP A 189 -2.82 -1.39 -7.97
N PRO A 190 -3.85 -2.17 -8.41
CA PRO A 190 -3.66 -3.04 -9.55
C PRO A 190 -3.52 -2.30 -10.88
N TYR A 191 -4.06 -1.08 -11.01
CA TYR A 191 -4.14 -0.42 -12.31
C TYR A 191 -3.42 0.94 -12.38
N GLY A 192 -2.99 1.47 -11.26
CA GLY A 192 -2.28 2.76 -11.20
C GLY A 192 -3.13 3.98 -11.58
N ARG A 193 -4.47 3.84 -11.59
CA ARG A 193 -5.41 4.90 -11.97
C ARG A 193 -6.02 5.55 -10.73
N VAL A 194 -6.14 6.88 -10.75
CA VAL A 194 -6.94 7.63 -9.77
C VAL A 194 -8.40 7.52 -10.18
N ASP A 195 -9.22 6.91 -9.34
CA ASP A 195 -10.66 6.78 -9.58
C ASP A 195 -11.33 8.17 -9.72
N PRO A 196 -12.54 8.27 -10.30
CA PRO A 196 -13.26 9.53 -10.47
C PRO A 196 -13.82 10.04 -9.13
N ILE A 197 -12.90 10.45 -8.23
CA ILE A 197 -13.18 10.79 -6.83
C ILE A 197 -14.17 11.96 -6.72
N GLU A 198 -14.10 12.96 -7.60
CA GLU A 198 -15.04 14.08 -7.60
C GLU A 198 -16.47 13.61 -7.86
N SER A 199 -16.66 12.79 -8.89
CA SER A 199 -18.00 12.23 -9.23
C SER A 199 -18.54 11.34 -8.11
N LEU A 200 -17.68 10.52 -7.50
CA LEU A 200 -18.04 9.65 -6.37
C LEU A 200 -18.31 10.48 -5.10
N GLY A 201 -17.59 11.58 -4.88
CA GLY A 201 -17.84 12.52 -3.80
C GLY A 201 -19.22 13.16 -3.90
N HIS A 202 -19.58 13.62 -5.09
CA HIS A 202 -20.93 14.14 -5.35
C HIS A 202 -22.01 13.05 -5.18
N LEU A 203 -21.73 11.80 -5.60
CA LEU A 203 -22.63 10.68 -5.39
C LEU A 203 -22.84 10.41 -3.90
N ALA A 204 -21.77 10.37 -3.12
CA ALA A 204 -21.82 10.15 -1.68
C ALA A 204 -22.64 11.25 -0.97
N GLN A 205 -22.47 12.52 -1.36
CA GLN A 205 -23.27 13.63 -0.82
C GLN A 205 -24.75 13.50 -1.12
N ARG A 206 -25.14 13.17 -2.38
CA ARG A 206 -26.54 13.03 -2.75
C ARG A 206 -27.28 11.95 -1.96
N HIS A 207 -26.56 10.90 -1.51
CA HIS A 207 -27.12 9.79 -0.77
C HIS A 207 -26.77 9.82 0.72
N ASP A 208 -26.15 10.92 1.19
CA ASP A 208 -25.67 11.06 2.57
C ASP A 208 -24.84 9.85 3.02
N LEU A 209 -23.87 9.43 2.22
CA LEU A 209 -22.98 8.28 2.47
C LEU A 209 -21.60 8.74 2.95
N TRP A 210 -20.96 7.91 3.75
CA TRP A 210 -19.53 8.08 4.02
C TRP A 210 -18.72 7.76 2.76
N PHE A 211 -17.74 8.58 2.41
CA PHE A 211 -16.85 8.30 1.30
C PHE A 211 -15.40 8.24 1.76
N HIS A 212 -14.79 7.09 1.59
CA HIS A 212 -13.38 6.85 1.91
C HIS A 212 -12.53 6.76 0.66
N VAL A 213 -11.38 7.47 0.66
CA VAL A 213 -10.37 7.41 -0.42
C VAL A 213 -9.14 6.65 0.09
N ASP A 214 -8.82 5.55 -0.57
CA ASP A 214 -7.56 4.83 -0.36
C ASP A 214 -6.43 5.48 -1.16
N ALA A 215 -5.66 6.34 -0.51
CA ALA A 215 -4.46 6.96 -1.03
C ALA A 215 -3.17 6.35 -0.45
N CYS A 216 -3.21 5.09 0.01
CA CYS A 216 -2.07 4.43 0.63
C CYS A 216 -0.82 4.43 -0.27
N VAL A 217 -0.98 4.34 -1.59
CA VAL A 217 0.13 4.44 -2.54
C VAL A 217 0.42 5.89 -2.91
N GLY A 218 -0.60 6.64 -3.30
CA GLY A 218 -0.44 7.94 -3.94
C GLY A 218 -0.29 9.11 -2.98
N GLY A 219 -0.77 8.98 -1.75
CA GLY A 219 -0.99 10.11 -0.84
C GLY A 219 0.24 10.98 -0.59
N TYR A 220 1.42 10.39 -0.50
CA TYR A 220 2.67 11.13 -0.26
C TYR A 220 3.56 11.26 -1.50
N ILE A 221 2.99 11.12 -2.71
CA ILE A 221 3.71 11.37 -3.97
C ILE A 221 2.88 12.21 -4.96
N LEU A 222 1.57 11.98 -5.07
CA LEU A 222 0.72 12.67 -6.04
C LEU A 222 0.70 14.20 -5.84
N PRO A 223 0.69 14.76 -4.61
CA PRO A 223 0.74 16.21 -4.42
C PRO A 223 2.00 16.84 -5.02
N PHE A 224 3.13 16.12 -4.96
CA PHE A 224 4.41 16.60 -5.50
C PHE A 224 4.51 16.40 -7.02
N MET A 225 3.87 15.37 -7.58
CA MET A 225 3.76 15.19 -9.03
C MET A 225 2.91 16.30 -9.67
N ARG A 226 1.85 16.81 -9.01
CA ARG A 226 1.10 17.98 -9.48
C ARG A 226 1.99 19.21 -9.66
N LYS A 227 2.99 19.40 -8.78
CA LYS A 227 3.94 20.52 -8.87
C LYS A 227 4.94 20.38 -10.04
N LEU A 228 4.95 19.24 -10.71
CA LEU A 228 5.73 18.93 -11.89
C LEU A 228 4.89 18.87 -13.18
N ASP A 229 3.80 19.65 -13.20
CA ASP A 229 2.88 19.77 -14.34
C ASP A 229 2.23 18.45 -14.79
N ARG A 230 2.16 17.45 -13.87
CA ARG A 230 1.40 16.22 -14.13
C ARG A 230 -0.08 16.44 -13.77
N THR A 231 -0.94 16.14 -14.72
CA THR A 231 -2.40 16.19 -14.50
C THR A 231 -2.80 15.04 -13.59
N ILE A 232 -2.99 15.32 -12.32
CA ILE A 232 -3.50 14.38 -11.31
C ILE A 232 -4.92 14.82 -10.92
N PRO A 233 -5.94 13.97 -11.06
CA PRO A 233 -7.30 14.29 -10.62
C PRO A 233 -7.35 14.63 -9.12
N ASP A 234 -8.31 15.44 -8.69
CA ASP A 234 -8.51 15.73 -7.29
C ASP A 234 -9.02 14.51 -6.54
N TYR A 235 -8.44 14.24 -5.36
CA TYR A 235 -8.71 13.01 -4.61
C TYR A 235 -8.73 13.20 -3.10
N ASP A 236 -8.34 14.38 -2.64
CA ASP A 236 -8.19 14.72 -1.22
C ASP A 236 -9.41 15.50 -0.68
N PHE A 237 -9.24 16.17 0.45
CA PHE A 237 -10.34 16.96 1.05
C PHE A 237 -10.72 18.21 0.27
N SER A 238 -10.05 18.56 -0.83
CA SER A 238 -10.55 19.56 -1.79
C SER A 238 -11.83 19.08 -2.46
N VAL A 239 -11.98 17.75 -2.62
CA VAL A 239 -13.22 17.15 -3.15
C VAL A 239 -14.29 17.10 -2.07
N THR A 240 -15.39 17.82 -2.29
CA THR A 240 -16.56 17.77 -1.42
C THR A 240 -17.16 16.37 -1.40
N GLY A 241 -17.48 15.86 -0.19
CA GLY A 241 -18.01 14.49 -0.03
C GLY A 241 -16.98 13.47 0.43
N VAL A 242 -15.68 13.67 0.26
CA VAL A 242 -14.65 12.82 0.87
C VAL A 242 -14.71 12.97 2.39
N SER A 243 -14.97 11.88 3.10
CA SER A 243 -15.10 11.83 4.56
C SER A 243 -13.80 11.45 5.24
N SER A 244 -13.07 10.50 4.67
CA SER A 244 -11.79 10.00 5.23
C SER A 244 -10.83 9.56 4.14
N ILE A 245 -9.53 9.56 4.45
CA ILE A 245 -8.44 9.16 3.56
C ILE A 245 -7.48 8.26 4.33
N SER A 246 -7.01 7.16 3.72
CA SER A 246 -5.84 6.40 4.21
C SER A 246 -4.62 6.71 3.36
N ALA A 247 -3.45 6.89 3.98
CA ALA A 247 -2.21 7.20 3.27
C ALA A 247 -0.98 6.68 4.03
N ASP A 248 -0.05 5.99 3.33
CA ASP A 248 1.09 5.32 3.95
C ASP A 248 2.36 6.17 3.92
N LEU A 249 2.74 6.71 5.07
CA LEU A 249 4.04 7.39 5.24
C LEU A 249 5.23 6.46 4.95
N HIS A 250 5.08 5.16 5.22
CA HIS A 250 6.13 4.16 4.96
C HIS A 250 6.24 3.72 3.49
N LYS A 251 5.47 4.35 2.58
CA LYS A 251 5.64 4.23 1.13
C LYS A 251 6.41 5.47 0.63
N TYR A 252 5.83 6.31 -0.18
CA TYR A 252 6.50 7.50 -0.73
C TYR A 252 6.72 8.65 0.28
N GLY A 253 6.24 8.50 1.50
CA GLY A 253 6.67 9.36 2.62
C GLY A 253 8.04 8.99 3.17
N TYR A 254 8.62 7.86 2.77
CA TYR A 254 9.94 7.32 3.15
C TYR A 254 10.14 7.08 4.65
N ALA A 255 9.07 7.08 5.44
CA ALA A 255 9.16 6.66 6.85
C ALA A 255 9.39 5.15 6.95
N PRO A 256 10.05 4.66 8.01
CA PRO A 256 10.17 3.21 8.22
C PRO A 256 8.83 2.60 8.64
N LYS A 257 8.63 1.32 8.35
CA LYS A 257 7.48 0.55 8.88
C LYS A 257 7.66 0.32 10.39
N PRO A 258 6.60 0.36 11.18
CA PRO A 258 5.20 0.61 10.84
C PRO A 258 4.86 2.12 10.90
N CYS A 259 4.35 2.72 9.81
CA CYS A 259 3.96 4.13 9.79
C CYS A 259 2.98 4.44 8.64
N SER A 260 1.76 4.80 8.98
CA SER A 260 0.70 5.21 8.06
C SER A 260 -0.22 6.23 8.73
N THR A 261 -1.18 6.77 8.00
CA THR A 261 -2.14 7.72 8.50
C THR A 261 -3.55 7.39 8.05
N VAL A 262 -4.52 7.66 8.92
CA VAL A 262 -5.93 7.81 8.58
C VAL A 262 -6.33 9.24 8.90
N LEU A 263 -6.89 9.92 7.90
CA LEU A 263 -7.31 11.32 7.99
C LEU A 263 -8.83 11.41 7.87
N TYR A 264 -9.41 12.37 8.55
CA TYR A 264 -10.84 12.67 8.57
C TYR A 264 -11.07 14.13 8.23
N ARG A 265 -12.12 14.41 7.50
CA ARG A 265 -12.50 15.79 7.12
C ARG A 265 -12.75 16.67 8.33
N SER A 266 -13.29 16.10 9.42
CA SER A 266 -13.63 16.87 10.62
C SER A 266 -13.58 16.00 11.89
N ARG A 267 -13.62 16.69 13.06
CA ARG A 267 -13.75 16.05 14.36
C ARG A 267 -15.06 15.27 14.52
N GLU A 268 -16.12 15.71 13.85
CA GLU A 268 -17.40 15.00 13.86
C GLU A 268 -17.30 13.62 13.24
N GLN A 269 -16.43 13.44 12.25
CA GLN A 269 -16.14 12.14 11.66
C GLN A 269 -15.12 11.36 12.48
N GLN A 270 -14.06 12.02 12.94
CA GLN A 270 -13.01 11.37 13.73
C GLN A 270 -13.54 10.80 15.06
N GLN A 271 -14.56 11.36 15.68
CA GLN A 271 -15.08 10.84 16.95
C GLN A 271 -15.48 9.36 16.86
N TYR A 272 -15.94 8.90 15.71
CA TYR A 272 -16.34 7.52 15.47
C TYR A 272 -15.15 6.55 15.31
N HIS A 273 -13.94 7.09 15.23
CA HIS A 273 -12.71 6.30 15.19
C HIS A 273 -12.39 5.66 16.54
N TYR A 274 -12.72 6.34 17.63
CA TYR A 274 -12.29 5.99 18.97
C TYR A 274 -13.23 4.98 19.65
N VAL A 275 -12.63 4.08 20.47
CA VAL A 275 -13.36 3.15 21.34
C VAL A 275 -12.96 3.45 22.79
N PRO A 276 -13.63 4.40 23.46
CA PRO A 276 -13.36 4.68 24.87
C PRO A 276 -13.93 3.57 25.75
N VAL A 277 -13.14 3.10 26.72
CA VAL A 277 -13.54 2.13 27.71
C VAL A 277 -13.40 2.76 29.10
N THR A 278 -14.48 2.85 29.84
CA THR A 278 -14.51 3.43 31.19
C THR A 278 -14.77 2.41 32.29
N GLU A 279 -15.26 1.23 31.94
CA GLU A 279 -15.66 0.17 32.87
C GLU A 279 -14.54 -0.85 33.10
N TRP A 280 -13.44 -0.37 33.67
CA TRP A 280 -12.35 -1.24 34.09
C TRP A 280 -11.59 -0.63 35.29
N PRO A 281 -10.82 -1.43 36.09
CA PRO A 281 -10.27 -0.97 37.39
C PRO A 281 -9.32 0.23 37.33
N CYS A 282 -8.71 0.55 36.17
CA CYS A 282 -7.77 1.67 36.05
C CYS A 282 -8.40 2.94 35.44
N GLY A 283 -9.73 3.00 35.30
CA GLY A 283 -10.45 4.16 34.76
C GLY A 283 -10.53 4.20 33.26
N LEU A 284 -10.35 5.38 32.64
CA LEU A 284 -10.49 5.56 31.21
C LEU A 284 -9.33 4.91 30.46
N TYR A 285 -9.64 4.00 29.56
CA TYR A 285 -8.73 3.54 28.51
C TYR A 285 -9.14 4.11 27.15
N LEU A 286 -8.17 4.64 26.43
CA LEU A 286 -8.34 5.14 25.07
C LEU A 286 -7.00 5.05 24.34
N SER A 287 -6.97 4.41 23.17
CA SER A 287 -5.82 4.40 22.25
C SER A 287 -6.14 5.19 20.99
N GLN A 288 -5.07 5.66 20.31
CA GLN A 288 -5.22 6.50 19.11
C GLN A 288 -5.59 5.70 17.86
N ALA A 289 -5.31 4.39 17.85
CA ALA A 289 -5.55 3.50 16.75
C ALA A 289 -5.77 2.08 17.30
N PHE A 290 -5.75 1.07 16.44
CA PHE A 290 -5.91 -0.32 16.83
C PHE A 290 -4.79 -0.81 17.77
N MET A 291 -3.56 -0.37 17.50
CA MET A 291 -2.42 -0.68 18.38
C MET A 291 -2.50 0.14 19.69
N GLY A 292 -2.24 -0.51 20.83
CA GLY A 292 -1.96 0.16 22.10
C GLY A 292 -0.51 0.65 22.16
N SER A 293 0.41 -0.22 22.64
CA SER A 293 1.85 0.07 22.58
C SER A 293 2.36 0.10 21.14
N ARG A 294 3.09 1.15 20.78
CA ARG A 294 3.65 1.35 19.45
C ARG A 294 5.02 2.03 19.53
N PRO A 295 5.96 1.75 18.59
CA PRO A 295 7.29 2.33 18.62
C PRO A 295 7.23 3.84 18.32
N LEU A 296 7.82 4.67 19.18
CA LEU A 296 8.01 6.09 18.90
C LEU A 296 9.02 6.29 17.74
N ALA A 297 9.90 5.33 17.54
CA ALA A 297 10.92 5.37 16.50
C ALA A 297 10.39 5.68 15.10
N SER A 298 9.28 5.04 14.71
CA SER A 298 8.67 5.27 13.39
C SER A 298 8.11 6.68 13.25
N THR A 299 7.47 7.21 14.30
CA THR A 299 6.98 8.61 14.33
C THR A 299 8.14 9.61 14.25
N ALA A 300 9.20 9.38 15.02
CA ALA A 300 10.39 10.25 15.02
C ALA A 300 11.10 10.23 13.66
N ALA A 301 11.20 9.07 13.02
CA ALA A 301 11.79 8.94 11.70
C ALA A 301 10.90 9.58 10.61
N ALA A 302 9.58 9.47 10.71
CA ALA A 302 8.64 10.18 9.84
C ALA A 302 8.80 11.70 9.99
N TRP A 303 8.83 12.18 11.22
CA TRP A 303 9.09 13.59 11.52
C TRP A 303 10.42 14.06 10.94
N ALA A 304 11.47 13.28 11.09
CA ALA A 304 12.81 13.61 10.61
C ALA A 304 12.86 13.68 9.08
N VAL A 305 12.33 12.68 8.37
CA VAL A 305 12.38 12.66 6.91
C VAL A 305 11.52 13.77 6.30
N MET A 306 10.33 14.05 6.86
CA MET A 306 9.47 15.12 6.36
C MET A 306 10.13 16.51 6.53
N ASN A 307 10.80 16.75 7.67
CA ASN A 307 11.53 17.99 7.90
C ASN A 307 12.84 18.07 7.09
N TYR A 308 13.51 16.95 6.85
CA TYR A 308 14.75 16.91 6.07
C TYR A 308 14.50 17.20 4.59
N LEU A 309 13.48 16.57 4.01
CA LEU A 309 13.14 16.75 2.61
C LEU A 309 12.44 18.10 2.37
N GLY A 310 11.51 18.45 3.26
CA GLY A 310 10.61 19.55 2.97
C GLY A 310 9.87 19.36 1.64
N GLU A 311 9.15 20.35 1.19
CA GLU A 311 8.44 20.28 -0.09
C GLU A 311 9.40 20.10 -1.29
N GLU A 312 10.49 20.85 -1.33
CA GLU A 312 11.46 20.81 -2.43
C GLU A 312 12.10 19.43 -2.59
N GLY A 313 12.46 18.77 -1.49
CA GLY A 313 13.05 17.43 -1.51
C GLY A 313 12.07 16.37 -1.99
N TYR A 314 10.78 16.45 -1.61
CA TYR A 314 9.75 15.55 -2.13
C TYR A 314 9.45 15.79 -3.60
N VAL A 315 9.44 17.05 -4.07
CA VAL A 315 9.29 17.40 -5.49
C VAL A 315 10.46 16.85 -6.30
N GLU A 316 11.69 16.94 -5.77
CA GLU A 316 12.88 16.38 -6.45
C GLU A 316 12.79 14.85 -6.55
N ASN A 317 12.37 14.16 -5.48
CA ASN A 317 12.14 12.71 -5.53
C ASN A 317 11.06 12.36 -6.56
N ALA A 318 9.96 13.10 -6.60
CA ALA A 318 8.90 12.89 -7.59
C ALA A 318 9.41 13.09 -9.02
N ARG A 319 10.31 14.06 -9.26
CA ARG A 319 10.94 14.29 -10.56
C ARG A 319 11.80 13.09 -10.99
N GLN A 320 12.60 12.55 -10.09
CA GLN A 320 13.44 11.37 -10.37
C GLN A 320 12.57 10.13 -10.65
N ILE A 321 11.52 9.89 -9.88
CA ILE A 321 10.55 8.81 -10.12
C ILE A 321 9.91 8.95 -11.49
N LEU A 322 9.47 10.16 -11.88
CA LEU A 322 8.86 10.40 -13.17
C LEU A 322 9.87 10.20 -14.32
N ALA A 323 11.13 10.59 -14.13
CA ALA A 323 12.17 10.36 -15.13
C ALA A 323 12.42 8.87 -15.37
N VAL A 324 12.49 8.06 -14.32
CA VAL A 324 12.59 6.59 -14.41
C VAL A 324 11.36 6.01 -15.11
N LYS A 325 10.15 6.41 -14.67
CA LYS A 325 8.89 5.97 -15.26
C LYS A 325 8.82 6.26 -16.75
N ASP A 326 9.06 7.51 -17.15
CA ASP A 326 8.97 7.95 -18.53
C ASP A 326 10.01 7.22 -19.43
N ARG A 327 11.17 6.87 -18.87
CA ARG A 327 12.19 6.12 -19.61
C ARG A 327 11.79 4.66 -19.81
N ILE A 328 11.27 4.00 -18.78
CA ILE A 328 10.76 2.62 -18.89
C ILE A 328 9.60 2.57 -19.89
N GLN A 329 8.64 3.51 -19.79
CA GLN A 329 7.48 3.53 -20.69
C GLN A 329 7.90 3.75 -22.17
N ARG A 330 8.88 4.60 -22.43
CA ARG A 330 9.43 4.78 -23.78
C ARG A 330 10.08 3.50 -24.29
N ALA A 331 10.92 2.86 -23.48
CA ALA A 331 11.56 1.60 -23.85
C ALA A 331 10.52 0.50 -24.14
N VAL A 332 9.49 0.37 -23.31
CA VAL A 332 8.40 -0.60 -23.55
C VAL A 332 7.69 -0.32 -24.87
N GLY A 333 7.45 0.95 -25.23
CA GLY A 333 6.84 1.33 -26.50
C GLY A 333 7.68 0.98 -27.74
N GLU A 334 8.98 0.70 -27.58
CA GLU A 334 9.89 0.26 -28.64
C GLU A 334 10.02 -1.28 -28.70
N ILE A 335 9.47 -2.03 -27.71
CA ILE A 335 9.55 -3.49 -27.65
C ILE A 335 8.28 -4.07 -28.29
N ALA A 336 8.45 -4.72 -29.44
CA ALA A 336 7.34 -5.36 -30.14
C ALA A 336 6.66 -6.43 -29.27
N GLY A 337 5.36 -6.31 -29.09
CA GLY A 337 4.52 -7.21 -28.30
C GLY A 337 4.27 -6.75 -26.89
N LEU A 338 4.85 -5.63 -26.44
CA LEU A 338 4.57 -5.01 -25.15
C LEU A 338 3.92 -3.63 -25.30
N ALA A 339 3.08 -3.27 -24.36
CA ALA A 339 2.49 -1.93 -24.21
C ALA A 339 2.39 -1.55 -22.73
N THR A 340 2.19 -0.27 -22.44
CA THR A 340 1.87 0.21 -21.09
C THR A 340 0.46 0.78 -21.04
N TRP A 341 -0.23 0.55 -19.92
CA TRP A 341 -1.47 1.28 -19.67
C TRP A 341 -1.19 2.69 -19.20
N GLN A 342 -2.18 3.56 -19.40
CA GLN A 342 -2.17 4.86 -18.76
C GLN A 342 -2.22 4.70 -17.24
N THR A 343 -1.33 5.38 -16.51
CA THR A 343 -1.31 5.42 -15.04
C THR A 343 -1.11 6.86 -14.56
N ASP A 344 -1.76 7.22 -13.45
CA ASP A 344 -1.82 8.60 -12.96
C ASP A 344 -0.77 8.89 -11.86
N GLY A 345 -0.02 7.90 -11.44
CA GLY A 345 0.96 8.00 -10.36
C GLY A 345 2.29 7.31 -10.65
N PRO A 346 2.99 6.83 -9.61
CA PRO A 346 4.34 6.26 -9.75
C PRO A 346 4.35 4.79 -10.19
N LEU A 347 3.22 4.26 -10.61
CA LEU A 347 3.09 2.86 -11.03
C LEU A 347 3.21 2.73 -12.55
N ILE A 348 3.72 1.59 -13.02
CA ILE A 348 3.75 1.21 -14.43
C ILE A 348 3.10 -0.16 -14.55
N MET A 349 2.20 -0.30 -15.52
CA MET A 349 1.61 -1.57 -15.92
C MET A 349 2.07 -1.90 -17.31
N ILE A 350 2.79 -3.03 -17.47
CA ILE A 350 3.25 -3.53 -18.77
C ILE A 350 2.37 -4.72 -19.13
N THR A 351 1.74 -4.66 -20.30
CA THR A 351 0.87 -5.72 -20.82
C THR A 351 1.36 -6.19 -22.18
N SER A 352 0.82 -7.29 -22.66
CA SER A 352 1.05 -7.75 -24.01
C SER A 352 0.10 -7.10 -25.01
N GLU A 353 0.62 -6.77 -26.20
CA GLU A 353 -0.20 -6.38 -27.35
C GLU A 353 0.15 -7.25 -28.57
N PRO A 354 -0.74 -7.37 -29.58
CA PRO A 354 -0.44 -8.12 -30.79
C PRO A 354 0.74 -7.49 -31.54
N CYS A 355 1.73 -8.32 -31.91
CA CYS A 355 2.80 -7.91 -32.82
C CYS A 355 2.27 -7.70 -34.25
N ALA A 356 3.04 -7.02 -35.10
CA ALA A 356 2.68 -6.80 -36.51
C ALA A 356 2.48 -8.11 -37.30
N ASP A 357 3.14 -9.20 -36.89
CA ASP A 357 3.00 -10.55 -37.44
C ASP A 357 1.84 -11.35 -36.81
N GLY A 358 1.09 -10.73 -35.87
CA GLY A 358 -0.01 -11.37 -35.14
C GLY A 358 0.43 -12.23 -33.95
N ALA A 359 1.74 -12.37 -33.69
CA ALA A 359 2.24 -13.05 -32.51
C ALA A 359 1.87 -12.28 -31.23
N LYS A 360 1.69 -13.00 -30.13
CA LYS A 360 1.36 -12.42 -28.84
C LYS A 360 2.41 -12.85 -27.79
N VAL A 361 2.98 -11.89 -27.09
CA VAL A 361 3.92 -12.16 -26.02
C VAL A 361 3.16 -12.62 -24.78
N ASP A 362 3.61 -13.72 -24.14
CA ASP A 362 3.05 -14.14 -22.85
C ASP A 362 3.67 -13.35 -21.70
N ILE A 363 2.89 -12.44 -21.11
CA ILE A 363 3.37 -11.53 -20.05
C ILE A 363 3.70 -12.28 -18.75
N GLU A 364 3.12 -13.45 -18.51
CA GLU A 364 3.46 -14.30 -17.35
C GLU A 364 4.86 -14.87 -17.50
N SER A 365 5.21 -15.37 -18.68
CA SER A 365 6.54 -15.86 -19.00
C SER A 365 7.59 -14.73 -18.94
N VAL A 366 7.29 -13.55 -19.48
CA VAL A 366 8.16 -12.37 -19.34
C VAL A 366 8.39 -12.05 -17.84
N THR A 367 7.34 -12.03 -17.03
CA THR A 367 7.44 -11.76 -15.59
C THR A 367 8.31 -12.82 -14.89
N GLY A 368 8.13 -14.09 -15.22
CA GLY A 368 8.93 -15.21 -14.68
C GLY A 368 10.41 -15.10 -15.03
N ALA A 369 10.70 -14.83 -16.30
CA ALA A 369 12.07 -14.70 -16.78
C ALA A 369 12.80 -13.46 -16.20
N MET A 370 12.10 -12.34 -16.05
CA MET A 370 12.63 -11.16 -15.35
C MET A 370 12.94 -11.46 -13.88
N ARG A 371 12.06 -12.19 -13.18
CA ARG A 371 12.33 -12.64 -11.81
C ARG A 371 13.54 -13.56 -11.71
N ALA A 372 13.73 -14.46 -12.68
CA ALA A 372 14.91 -15.32 -12.74
C ALA A 372 16.22 -14.53 -12.89
N ARG A 373 16.16 -13.31 -13.45
CA ARG A 373 17.28 -12.35 -13.48
C ARG A 373 17.42 -11.51 -12.21
N GLY A 374 16.62 -11.80 -11.20
CA GLY A 374 16.67 -11.19 -9.87
C GLY A 374 15.85 -9.89 -9.73
N TRP A 375 14.97 -9.56 -10.68
CA TRP A 375 14.07 -8.41 -10.54
C TRP A 375 12.90 -8.76 -9.63
N VAL A 376 12.60 -7.90 -8.66
CA VAL A 376 11.47 -8.10 -7.73
C VAL A 376 10.24 -7.41 -8.32
N LEU A 377 9.42 -8.19 -9.01
CA LEU A 377 8.27 -7.73 -9.77
C LEU A 377 6.98 -8.38 -9.26
N LEU A 378 5.88 -7.66 -9.35
CA LEU A 378 4.53 -8.20 -9.12
C LEU A 378 3.78 -8.34 -10.44
N GLY A 379 2.60 -8.94 -10.37
CA GLY A 379 1.72 -9.06 -11.52
C GLY A 379 0.29 -8.66 -11.18
N VAL A 380 -0.48 -8.40 -12.23
CA VAL A 380 -1.93 -8.25 -12.22
C VAL A 380 -2.49 -9.39 -13.05
N MET A 381 -3.50 -10.08 -12.52
CA MET A 381 -4.09 -11.24 -13.20
C MET A 381 -5.19 -10.85 -14.19
N GLU A 382 -5.91 -9.77 -13.91
CA GLU A 382 -7.11 -9.39 -14.67
C GLU A 382 -7.20 -7.86 -14.87
N PRO A 383 -6.91 -7.37 -16.10
CA PRO A 383 -6.26 -8.08 -17.19
C PRO A 383 -4.77 -8.38 -16.88
N PRO A 384 -4.16 -9.40 -17.52
CA PRO A 384 -2.78 -9.78 -17.22
C PRO A 384 -1.78 -8.65 -17.51
N ALA A 385 -0.95 -8.30 -16.52
CA ALA A 385 0.08 -7.30 -16.64
C ALA A 385 1.22 -7.51 -15.63
N LEU A 386 2.42 -7.09 -15.99
CA LEU A 386 3.54 -6.91 -15.09
C LEU A 386 3.41 -5.54 -14.42
N HIS A 387 3.50 -5.54 -13.10
CA HIS A 387 3.31 -4.37 -12.25
C HIS A 387 4.64 -3.88 -11.69
N LEU A 388 4.94 -2.61 -11.88
CA LEU A 388 6.11 -1.93 -11.31
C LEU A 388 5.68 -0.83 -10.35
N THR A 389 6.31 -0.81 -9.17
CA THR A 389 6.30 0.33 -8.25
C THR A 389 7.63 1.05 -8.42
N VAL A 390 7.59 2.28 -8.96
CA VAL A 390 8.79 3.02 -9.32
C VAL A 390 9.31 3.80 -8.11
N ASP A 391 10.61 3.65 -7.82
CA ASP A 391 11.40 4.45 -6.89
C ASP A 391 12.60 5.04 -7.66
N PRO A 392 13.32 6.05 -7.16
CA PRO A 392 14.55 6.49 -7.81
C PRO A 392 15.52 5.33 -8.07
N MET A 393 16.07 5.27 -9.26
CA MET A 393 17.01 4.22 -9.67
C MET A 393 18.31 4.86 -10.17
N GLU A 394 19.44 4.19 -9.87
CA GLU A 394 20.71 4.50 -10.50
C GLU A 394 20.67 4.18 -12.01
N GLU A 395 21.39 4.96 -12.79
CA GLU A 395 21.36 4.87 -14.25
C GLU A 395 21.72 3.48 -14.79
N GLU A 396 22.76 2.84 -14.21
CA GLU A 396 23.17 1.50 -14.61
C GLU A 396 22.10 0.45 -14.34
N ALA A 397 21.42 0.55 -13.17
CA ALA A 397 20.35 -0.38 -12.81
C ALA A 397 19.12 -0.21 -13.72
N LEU A 398 18.78 1.02 -14.06
CA LEU A 398 17.68 1.33 -14.98
C LEU A 398 17.97 0.81 -16.40
N GLN A 399 19.19 1.02 -16.91
CA GLN A 399 19.60 0.49 -18.21
C GLN A 399 19.57 -1.03 -18.21
N GLN A 400 20.10 -1.68 -17.16
CA GLN A 400 20.06 -3.15 -17.02
C GLN A 400 18.63 -3.70 -17.01
N PHE A 401 17.68 -3.00 -16.35
CA PHE A 401 16.27 -3.39 -16.38
C PHE A 401 15.70 -3.37 -17.80
N ILE A 402 16.00 -2.32 -18.56
CA ILE A 402 15.53 -2.17 -19.94
C ILE A 402 16.14 -3.25 -20.83
N ASP A 403 17.46 -3.46 -20.75
CA ASP A 403 18.16 -4.46 -21.56
C ASP A 403 17.63 -5.88 -21.23
N ASP A 404 17.45 -6.21 -19.96
CA ASP A 404 16.87 -7.47 -19.53
C ASP A 404 15.44 -7.66 -20.07
N LEU A 405 14.62 -6.61 -20.04
CA LEU A 405 13.25 -6.66 -20.55
C LEU A 405 13.21 -6.90 -22.05
N ILE A 406 14.06 -6.23 -22.81
CA ILE A 406 14.21 -6.42 -24.27
C ILE A 406 14.57 -7.88 -24.59
N ASP A 407 15.63 -8.36 -23.95
CA ASP A 407 16.18 -9.69 -24.18
C ASP A 407 15.18 -10.80 -23.79
N VAL A 408 14.59 -10.71 -22.60
CA VAL A 408 13.56 -11.65 -22.13
C VAL A 408 12.36 -11.68 -23.07
N THR A 409 11.89 -10.51 -23.53
CA THR A 409 10.73 -10.44 -24.42
C THR A 409 11.04 -11.10 -25.78
N ALA A 410 12.25 -10.94 -26.31
CA ALA A 410 12.69 -11.61 -27.52
C ALA A 410 12.68 -13.14 -27.37
N ILE A 411 13.25 -13.66 -26.26
CA ILE A 411 13.28 -15.09 -25.94
C ILE A 411 11.86 -15.66 -25.83
N VAL A 412 10.95 -14.99 -25.13
CA VAL A 412 9.56 -15.43 -24.97
C VAL A 412 8.82 -15.41 -26.33
N ARG A 413 9.08 -14.41 -27.18
CA ARG A 413 8.53 -14.36 -28.53
C ARG A 413 8.96 -15.52 -29.43
N GLU A 414 10.17 -16.03 -29.26
CA GLU A 414 10.69 -17.21 -29.98
C GLU A 414 10.08 -18.54 -29.47
N GLY A 415 9.25 -18.49 -28.44
CA GLY A 415 8.47 -19.63 -27.94
C GLY A 415 9.04 -20.28 -26.68
N ASP A 416 10.06 -19.69 -26.05
CA ASP A 416 10.53 -20.18 -24.75
C ASP A 416 9.63 -19.65 -23.62
N THR A 417 8.73 -20.51 -23.16
CA THR A 417 7.83 -20.26 -22.01
C THR A 417 8.20 -21.11 -20.80
N SER A 418 9.44 -21.63 -20.75
CA SER A 418 9.91 -22.51 -19.68
C SER A 418 9.93 -21.86 -18.28
N LEU A 419 9.99 -20.51 -18.23
CA LEU A 419 10.04 -19.74 -17.00
C LEU A 419 8.70 -19.01 -16.75
N GLN A 420 7.61 -19.77 -16.62
CA GLN A 420 6.32 -19.17 -16.25
C GLN A 420 6.38 -18.54 -14.84
N GLY A 421 5.99 -17.29 -14.73
CA GLY A 421 5.89 -16.54 -13.47
C GLY A 421 4.44 -16.39 -13.05
N SER A 422 4.14 -16.64 -11.77
CA SER A 422 2.81 -16.32 -11.22
C SER A 422 2.62 -14.80 -11.15
N LEU A 423 1.51 -14.30 -11.67
CA LEU A 423 1.07 -12.90 -11.51
C LEU A 423 0.39 -12.63 -10.17
N ASN A 424 0.32 -13.62 -9.27
CA ASN A 424 -0.34 -13.48 -7.98
C ASN A 424 0.33 -12.43 -7.09
N TYR A 425 -0.49 -11.63 -6.42
CA TYR A 425 -0.07 -10.73 -5.35
C TYR A 425 0.45 -11.55 -4.17
N GLY A 426 1.70 -11.31 -3.76
CA GLY A 426 2.30 -11.98 -2.60
C GLY A 426 3.08 -13.25 -2.88
N GLY A 427 3.17 -13.74 -4.13
CA GLY A 427 4.08 -14.83 -4.54
C GLY A 427 3.89 -16.14 -3.77
N ALA A 428 2.68 -16.46 -3.32
CA ALA A 428 2.39 -17.70 -2.58
C ALA A 428 2.60 -18.93 -3.46
N GLY A 429 3.51 -19.84 -3.07
CA GLY A 429 3.65 -21.13 -3.77
C GLY A 429 5.04 -21.75 -3.85
N GLY A 430 5.98 -21.44 -2.98
CA GLY A 430 7.29 -22.11 -2.91
C GLY A 430 7.45 -23.05 -1.71
N SER A 431 8.31 -24.05 -1.83
CA SER A 431 8.64 -25.01 -0.75
C SER A 431 9.22 -24.40 0.53
N GLN A 432 9.49 -23.09 0.54
CA GLN A 432 9.96 -22.34 1.69
C GLN A 432 8.91 -21.38 2.26
N SER A 433 7.65 -21.54 1.90
CA SER A 433 6.56 -20.71 2.43
C SER A 433 6.39 -20.90 3.94
N PRO A 434 6.15 -19.85 4.73
CA PRO A 434 5.88 -19.98 6.16
C PRO A 434 4.72 -20.94 6.44
N THR A 435 4.81 -21.74 7.49
CA THR A 435 3.80 -22.75 7.85
C THR A 435 2.38 -22.20 7.92
N TRP A 436 2.22 -20.95 8.44
CA TRP A 436 0.89 -20.31 8.50
C TRP A 436 0.28 -20.08 7.11
N LEU A 437 1.12 -19.78 6.10
CA LEU A 437 0.65 -19.58 4.73
C LEU A 437 0.25 -20.91 4.09
N LEU A 438 1.04 -21.96 4.30
CA LEU A 438 0.69 -23.31 3.84
C LEU A 438 -0.62 -23.79 4.45
N ASN A 439 -0.82 -23.57 5.76
CA ASN A 439 -2.07 -23.89 6.45
C ASN A 439 -3.26 -23.07 5.91
N ALA A 440 -3.06 -21.79 5.62
CA ALA A 440 -4.10 -20.95 5.03
C ALA A 440 -4.49 -21.41 3.62
N LEU A 441 -3.51 -21.78 2.79
CA LEU A 441 -3.75 -22.32 1.44
C LEU A 441 -4.50 -23.65 1.51
N ALA A 442 -4.08 -24.56 2.37
CA ALA A 442 -4.77 -25.85 2.58
C ALA A 442 -6.23 -25.63 3.04
N TYR A 443 -6.48 -24.70 3.96
CA TYR A 443 -7.84 -24.33 4.37
C TYR A 443 -8.68 -23.78 3.21
N MET A 444 -8.10 -22.96 2.33
CA MET A 444 -8.80 -22.43 1.16
C MET A 444 -9.17 -23.54 0.16
N GLU A 445 -8.28 -24.49 -0.08
CA GLU A 445 -8.54 -25.65 -0.94
C GLU A 445 -9.68 -26.50 -0.39
N GLU A 446 -9.67 -26.79 0.93
CA GLU A 446 -10.75 -27.53 1.60
C GLU A 446 -12.09 -26.77 1.56
N ALA A 447 -12.09 -25.43 1.69
CA ALA A 447 -13.27 -24.61 1.62
C ALA A 447 -13.88 -24.60 0.20
N GLN A 448 -13.06 -24.54 -0.85
CA GLN A 448 -13.50 -24.62 -2.24
C GLN A 448 -14.11 -25.97 -2.61
N VAL A 449 -13.63 -27.06 -2.01
CA VAL A 449 -14.20 -28.42 -2.20
C VAL A 449 -15.58 -28.52 -1.56
N LYS A 450 -15.83 -27.82 -0.43
CA LYS A 450 -17.12 -27.83 0.27
C LYS A 450 -18.22 -26.95 -0.39
N THR A 451 -17.83 -26.06 -1.29
CA THR A 451 -18.75 -25.13 -1.99
C THR A 451 -19.12 -25.59 -3.41
N LYS A 452 -18.58 -26.71 -3.87
CA LYS A 452 -18.97 -27.44 -5.07
C LYS A 452 -19.84 -28.64 -4.70
#